data_50227be0e3c0b0345b148ae9daf24e61
#
_entry.id   50227be0e3c0b0345b148ae9daf24e61
#
_cell.length_a   1.000
_cell.length_b   1.000
_cell.length_c   1.000
_cell.angle_alpha   90.00
_cell.angle_beta   90.00
_cell.angle_gamma   90.00
#
_symmetry.space_group_name_H-M   'P 1'
#
loop_
_entity.id
_entity.type
_entity.pdbx_description
1 polymer ?
#
loop_
_entity_poly.entity_id
_entity_poly.type
_entity_poly.pdbx_seq_one_letter_code
_entity_poly.pdbx_strand_id
1 'polypeptide(L)'
;MGFFNFLTSDIAIDLGTANTLIIHNDKIVVDEPSIIAKDRTTNKVIAVGSKAQQMHEKTHDNIKTIRPLKDGVIADFHAAEEMIKGLIKLIDTRRRLFQPSHRMVICIPSGITEVEKRAVRDSAEHAGAKEVWMIQEPMAAAIGIGIDVEQPIGSMIIDIGGGTTEIAVIALSGIVCDQSIKTAGDVFNQDILDYMRRQHNLLIGERSAERIKIEVGAALTELEFTPPDYEVRGRDLMTGIPKVIKVTSSEIAIALDKSVAKIEEAVLKALEISPPELSADIYENGIHLTGGGALLRGLDKRLAVKTKLQIHIAEDPLRAVVRGTGKAIKDIQAFRGVLLT
;
A
#
# COMPACT_ATOMS: atom_id res chain seq x y z
N MET A 1 2.33 -37.47 -0.71
CA MET A 1 2.91 -36.44 0.17
C MET A 1 4.42 -36.70 0.25
N GLY A 2 5.20 -35.88 -0.43
CA GLY A 2 6.64 -36.10 -0.60
C GLY A 2 7.44 -35.64 0.61
N PHE A 3 8.45 -36.37 0.95
CA PHE A 3 9.44 -36.15 2.02
C PHE A 3 10.21 -34.81 1.89
N PHE A 4 10.00 -34.07 0.79
CA PHE A 4 10.67 -32.78 0.50
C PHE A 4 9.96 -31.53 1.05
N ASN A 5 8.72 -31.63 1.59
CA ASN A 5 7.99 -30.47 2.13
C ASN A 5 8.57 -29.91 3.44
N PHE A 6 9.53 -30.58 4.06
CA PHE A 6 10.19 -30.10 5.29
C PHE A 6 11.24 -29.00 5.07
N LEU A 7 11.61 -28.72 3.81
CA LEU A 7 12.69 -27.79 3.44
C LEU A 7 12.20 -26.55 2.69
N THR A 8 10.90 -26.43 2.41
CA THR A 8 10.33 -25.26 1.76
C THR A 8 9.40 -24.51 2.71
N SER A 9 9.46 -23.19 2.67
CA SER A 9 8.67 -22.29 3.50
C SER A 9 7.90 -21.33 2.59
N ASP A 10 6.60 -21.20 2.81
CA ASP A 10 5.71 -20.35 2.02
C ASP A 10 5.68 -18.94 2.60
N ILE A 11 5.92 -17.95 1.77
CA ILE A 11 5.95 -16.53 2.13
C ILE A 11 5.07 -15.75 1.15
N ALA A 12 4.05 -15.09 1.65
CA ALA A 12 3.27 -14.11 0.90
C ALA A 12 3.76 -12.71 1.26
N ILE A 13 4.06 -11.88 0.27
CA ILE A 13 4.59 -10.54 0.45
C ILE A 13 3.68 -9.53 -0.24
N ASP A 14 3.20 -8.58 0.52
CA ASP A 14 2.66 -7.32 0.01
C ASP A 14 3.79 -6.29 0.07
N LEU A 15 4.38 -6.00 -1.09
CA LEU A 15 5.54 -5.12 -1.22
C LEU A 15 5.09 -3.68 -1.52
N GLY A 16 4.42 -3.05 -0.56
CA GLY A 16 3.85 -1.72 -0.75
C GLY A 16 4.87 -0.58 -0.63
N THR A 17 4.54 0.55 -1.26
CA THR A 17 5.37 1.77 -1.23
C THR A 17 5.58 2.30 0.18
N ALA A 18 4.54 2.30 1.02
CA ALA A 18 4.60 2.80 2.39
C ALA A 18 5.03 1.72 3.38
N ASN A 19 4.39 0.55 3.33
CA ASN A 19 4.63 -0.57 4.24
C ASN A 19 4.78 -1.86 3.44
N THR A 20 5.60 -2.77 3.96
CA THR A 20 5.71 -4.15 3.49
C THR A 20 5.14 -5.08 4.54
N LEU A 21 4.17 -5.91 4.14
CA LEU A 21 3.57 -6.93 5.00
C LEU A 21 3.97 -8.31 4.51
N ILE A 22 4.23 -9.23 5.47
CA ILE A 22 4.59 -10.62 5.14
C ILE A 22 3.74 -11.58 5.94
N ILE A 23 3.11 -12.52 5.23
CA ILE A 23 2.48 -13.69 5.84
C ILE A 23 3.42 -14.89 5.73
N HIS A 24 3.58 -15.57 6.86
CA HIS A 24 4.27 -16.85 6.96
C HIS A 24 3.50 -17.75 7.94
N ASN A 25 3.25 -19.00 7.56
CA ASN A 25 2.46 -19.93 8.36
C ASN A 25 1.07 -19.38 8.77
N ASP A 26 0.34 -18.83 7.81
CA ASP A 26 -1.01 -18.24 7.97
C ASP A 26 -1.09 -17.04 8.95
N LYS A 27 0.04 -16.44 9.29
CA LYS A 27 0.09 -15.29 10.19
C LYS A 27 0.87 -14.14 9.56
N ILE A 28 0.41 -12.92 9.78
CA ILE A 28 1.19 -11.73 9.49
C ILE A 28 2.35 -11.69 10.50
N VAL A 29 3.57 -11.87 10.01
CA VAL A 29 4.80 -11.93 10.81
C VAL A 29 5.66 -10.70 10.65
N VAL A 30 5.43 -9.93 9.59
CA VAL A 30 6.05 -8.61 9.34
C VAL A 30 4.96 -7.63 8.93
N ASP A 31 4.97 -6.46 9.54
CA ASP A 31 4.16 -5.28 9.21
C ASP A 31 5.07 -4.08 9.48
N GLU A 32 5.86 -3.73 8.48
CA GLU A 32 6.99 -2.80 8.65
C GLU A 32 7.01 -1.75 7.52
N PRO A 33 7.41 -0.51 7.81
CA PRO A 33 7.62 0.51 6.79
C PRO A 33 8.62 0.08 5.73
N SER A 34 8.36 0.41 4.48
CA SER A 34 9.22 0.11 3.33
C SER A 34 10.39 1.08 3.24
N ILE A 35 11.32 1.01 4.21
CA ILE A 35 12.47 1.90 4.34
C ILE A 35 13.68 1.17 4.91
N ILE A 36 14.87 1.54 4.45
CA ILE A 36 16.14 1.09 5.01
C ILE A 36 17.00 2.28 5.42
N ALA A 37 17.91 2.04 6.37
CA ALA A 37 18.97 2.97 6.73
C ALA A 37 20.33 2.34 6.41
N LYS A 38 21.20 3.09 5.73
CA LYS A 38 22.55 2.67 5.35
C LYS A 38 23.60 3.62 5.93
N ASP A 39 24.74 3.06 6.29
CA ASP A 39 25.95 3.82 6.54
C ASP A 39 26.52 4.28 5.19
N ARG A 40 26.74 5.58 5.02
CA ARG A 40 27.23 6.17 3.75
C ARG A 40 28.68 5.78 3.42
N THR A 41 29.49 5.53 4.44
CA THR A 41 30.92 5.22 4.28
C THR A 41 31.11 3.76 3.87
N THR A 42 30.41 2.85 4.55
CA THR A 42 30.54 1.41 4.33
C THR A 42 29.51 0.82 3.38
N ASN A 43 28.47 1.59 3.03
CA ASN A 43 27.28 1.19 2.26
C ASN A 43 26.51 0.00 2.89
N LYS A 44 26.75 -0.31 4.16
CA LYS A 44 26.08 -1.40 4.87
C LYS A 44 24.71 -0.96 5.39
N VAL A 45 23.74 -1.87 5.31
CA VAL A 45 22.42 -1.69 5.95
C VAL A 45 22.58 -1.79 7.46
N ILE A 46 22.14 -0.74 8.17
CA ILE A 46 22.14 -0.65 9.64
C ILE A 46 20.78 -0.89 10.24
N ALA A 47 19.70 -0.58 9.51
CA ALA A 47 18.33 -0.83 9.96
C ALA A 47 17.39 -1.02 8.77
N VAL A 48 16.28 -1.74 9.02
CA VAL A 48 15.14 -1.88 8.11
C VAL A 48 13.85 -1.60 8.86
N GLY A 49 12.79 -1.24 8.15
CA GLY A 49 11.45 -1.05 8.72
C GLY A 49 11.38 0.06 9.75
N SER A 50 10.66 -0.18 10.83
CA SER A 50 10.39 0.78 11.92
C SER A 50 11.64 1.39 12.53
N LYS A 51 12.72 0.61 12.64
CA LYS A 51 14.01 1.13 13.13
C LYS A 51 14.62 2.14 12.16
N ALA A 52 14.56 1.88 10.85
CA ALA A 52 15.04 2.81 9.83
C ALA A 52 14.13 4.06 9.77
N GLN A 53 12.81 3.91 9.91
CA GLN A 53 11.87 5.01 9.94
C GLN A 53 12.09 5.97 11.11
N GLN A 54 12.51 5.44 12.29
CA GLN A 54 12.87 6.30 13.44
C GLN A 54 14.08 7.18 13.16
N MET A 55 14.95 6.77 12.25
CA MET A 55 16.14 7.52 11.82
C MET A 55 15.82 8.53 10.72
N HIS A 56 14.74 8.31 9.96
CA HIS A 56 14.36 9.18 8.83
C HIS A 56 14.16 10.62 9.28
N GLU A 57 14.67 11.59 8.51
CA GLU A 57 14.67 13.04 8.79
C GLU A 57 15.44 13.46 10.09
N LYS A 58 16.14 12.52 10.74
CA LYS A 58 16.91 12.78 11.97
C LYS A 58 18.36 12.33 11.88
N THR A 59 18.82 11.93 10.69
CA THR A 59 20.17 11.40 10.49
C THR A 59 21.21 12.49 10.44
N HIS A 60 22.40 12.19 10.90
CA HIS A 60 23.62 12.96 10.61
C HIS A 60 24.22 12.50 9.26
N ASP A 61 25.26 13.17 8.78
CA ASP A 61 25.81 13.01 7.42
C ASP A 61 26.24 11.57 7.07
N ASN A 62 26.58 10.75 8.06
CA ASN A 62 27.05 9.38 7.81
C ASN A 62 25.91 8.35 7.63
N ILE A 63 24.66 8.72 7.85
CA ILE A 63 23.52 7.81 7.69
C ILE A 63 22.59 8.34 6.61
N LYS A 64 22.20 7.45 5.68
CA LYS A 64 21.21 7.73 4.65
C LYS A 64 20.02 6.77 4.81
N THR A 65 18.81 7.31 4.88
CA THR A 65 17.59 6.52 4.75
C THR A 65 17.13 6.49 3.31
N ILE A 66 16.63 5.34 2.85
CA ILE A 66 16.20 5.11 1.48
C ILE A 66 14.84 4.41 1.54
N ARG A 67 13.86 4.93 0.81
CA ARG A 67 12.59 4.27 0.48
C ARG A 67 12.77 3.62 -0.88
N PRO A 68 12.93 2.29 -0.96
CA PRO A 68 13.28 1.62 -2.21
C PRO A 68 12.14 1.54 -3.21
N LEU A 69 10.90 1.73 -2.73
CA LEU A 69 9.69 1.74 -3.56
C LEU A 69 9.15 3.16 -3.66
N LYS A 70 8.67 3.49 -4.84
CA LYS A 70 8.02 4.77 -5.15
C LYS A 70 6.94 4.53 -6.20
N ASP A 71 5.79 5.16 -6.01
CA ASP A 71 4.69 5.09 -6.98
C ASP A 71 4.32 3.64 -7.36
N GLY A 72 4.33 2.72 -6.38
CA GLY A 72 4.01 1.30 -6.56
C GLY A 72 5.14 0.43 -7.12
N VAL A 73 6.27 1.00 -7.54
CA VAL A 73 7.35 0.26 -8.22
C VAL A 73 8.69 0.36 -7.50
N ILE A 74 9.61 -0.55 -7.82
CA ILE A 74 10.98 -0.53 -7.31
C ILE A 74 11.76 0.62 -7.99
N ALA A 75 12.07 1.65 -7.20
CA ALA A 75 12.88 2.79 -7.63
C ALA A 75 14.39 2.58 -7.39
N ASP A 76 14.75 1.76 -6.38
CA ASP A 76 16.14 1.38 -6.07
C ASP A 76 16.19 -0.13 -5.85
N PHE A 77 16.67 -0.86 -6.87
CA PHE A 77 16.73 -2.32 -6.88
C PHE A 77 17.56 -2.88 -5.72
N HIS A 78 18.76 -2.36 -5.52
CA HIS A 78 19.64 -2.85 -4.45
C HIS A 78 19.07 -2.58 -3.06
N ALA A 79 18.44 -1.42 -2.89
CA ALA A 79 17.80 -1.09 -1.62
C ALA A 79 16.57 -1.97 -1.36
N ALA A 80 15.79 -2.32 -2.40
CA ALA A 80 14.65 -3.23 -2.30
C ALA A 80 15.08 -4.65 -1.93
N GLU A 81 16.11 -5.18 -2.62
CA GLU A 81 16.71 -6.48 -2.32
C GLU A 81 17.20 -6.56 -0.86
N GLU A 82 17.94 -5.57 -0.40
CA GLU A 82 18.44 -5.49 0.97
C GLU A 82 17.29 -5.36 1.99
N MET A 83 16.24 -4.62 1.65
CA MET A 83 15.03 -4.50 2.48
C MET A 83 14.33 -5.85 2.62
N ILE A 84 14.03 -6.53 1.51
CA ILE A 84 13.37 -7.85 1.52
C ILE A 84 14.21 -8.85 2.33
N LYS A 85 15.51 -8.92 2.09
CA LYS A 85 16.43 -9.77 2.88
C LYS A 85 16.39 -9.43 4.38
N GLY A 86 16.37 -8.15 4.70
CA GLY A 86 16.29 -7.68 6.08
C GLY A 86 14.99 -8.04 6.76
N LEU A 87 13.86 -7.90 6.05
CA LEU A 87 12.53 -8.24 6.56
C LEU A 87 12.34 -9.76 6.71
N ILE A 88 12.84 -10.56 5.76
CA ILE A 88 12.81 -12.04 5.87
C ILE A 88 13.63 -12.51 7.09
N LYS A 89 14.75 -11.87 7.40
CA LYS A 89 15.52 -12.19 8.62
C LYS A 89 14.75 -11.92 9.92
N LEU A 90 13.74 -11.06 9.92
CA LEU A 90 12.87 -10.87 11.08
C LEU A 90 11.95 -12.07 11.34
N ILE A 91 11.64 -12.85 10.29
CA ILE A 91 10.80 -14.04 10.39
C ILE A 91 11.59 -15.19 11.05
N ASP A 92 12.86 -15.34 10.69
CA ASP A 92 13.67 -16.49 11.07
C ASP A 92 14.57 -16.14 12.27
N THR A 93 13.97 -16.12 13.48
CA THR A 93 14.70 -15.86 14.74
C THR A 93 15.48 -17.08 15.26
N ARG A 94 15.31 -18.27 14.65
CA ARG A 94 16.00 -19.49 15.06
C ARG A 94 17.22 -19.74 14.17
N ARG A 95 18.39 -19.88 14.76
CA ARG A 95 19.60 -20.42 14.09
C ARG A 95 19.29 -21.84 13.61
N ARG A 96 18.85 -21.99 12.36
CA ARG A 96 18.75 -23.28 11.69
C ARG A 96 20.06 -23.58 10.99
N LEU A 97 20.53 -24.83 11.09
CA LEU A 97 21.72 -25.35 10.37
C LEU A 97 21.52 -25.33 8.84
N PHE A 98 20.27 -25.35 8.37
CA PHE A 98 19.90 -25.23 6.96
C PHE A 98 18.83 -24.13 6.82
N GLN A 99 19.08 -23.17 5.95
CA GLN A 99 18.06 -22.19 5.57
C GLN A 99 17.05 -22.89 4.65
N PRO A 100 15.74 -22.86 4.95
CA PRO A 100 14.73 -23.37 4.04
C PRO A 100 14.72 -22.55 2.76
N SER A 101 14.50 -23.19 1.63
CA SER A 101 14.18 -22.47 0.40
C SER A 101 12.76 -21.91 0.51
N HIS A 102 12.52 -20.71 -0.02
CA HIS A 102 11.22 -20.07 0.06
C HIS A 102 10.47 -20.19 -1.26
N ARG A 103 9.16 -20.52 -1.18
CA ARG A 103 8.22 -20.23 -2.27
C ARG A 103 7.58 -18.88 -1.92
N MET A 104 7.53 -17.96 -2.89
CA MET A 104 7.02 -16.62 -2.64
C MET A 104 5.90 -16.27 -3.62
N VAL A 105 4.82 -15.66 -3.09
CA VAL A 105 3.84 -14.91 -3.88
C VAL A 105 3.97 -13.45 -3.48
N ILE A 106 4.16 -12.57 -4.47
CA ILE A 106 4.40 -11.14 -4.25
C ILE A 106 3.33 -10.34 -4.97
N CYS A 107 2.73 -9.37 -4.28
CA CYS A 107 1.81 -8.43 -4.91
C CYS A 107 2.56 -7.44 -5.79
N ILE A 108 1.91 -7.08 -6.88
CA ILE A 108 2.38 -6.08 -7.85
C ILE A 108 1.21 -5.20 -8.30
N PRO A 109 1.44 -3.92 -8.62
CA PRO A 109 0.42 -3.07 -9.24
C PRO A 109 -0.08 -3.62 -10.58
N SER A 110 -1.32 -3.31 -10.96
CA SER A 110 -1.89 -3.79 -12.23
C SER A 110 -1.17 -3.22 -13.44
N GLY A 111 -0.74 -1.95 -13.39
CA GLY A 111 -0.06 -1.25 -14.48
C GLY A 111 1.46 -1.45 -14.56
N ILE A 112 2.02 -2.47 -13.90
CA ILE A 112 3.46 -2.71 -13.86
C ILE A 112 4.02 -3.18 -15.20
N THR A 113 5.19 -2.67 -15.61
CA THR A 113 5.90 -3.07 -16.82
C THR A 113 6.62 -4.42 -16.66
N GLU A 114 6.94 -5.09 -17.77
CA GLU A 114 7.70 -6.36 -17.74
C GLU A 114 9.10 -6.21 -17.12
N VAL A 115 9.71 -5.03 -17.26
CA VAL A 115 11.02 -4.73 -16.65
C VAL A 115 10.88 -4.64 -15.13
N GLU A 116 9.84 -4.00 -14.64
CA GLU A 116 9.55 -3.87 -13.21
C GLU A 116 9.14 -5.22 -12.60
N LYS A 117 8.32 -6.04 -13.30
CA LYS A 117 8.01 -7.42 -12.88
C LYS A 117 9.29 -8.26 -12.70
N ARG A 118 10.20 -8.15 -13.68
CA ARG A 118 11.50 -8.83 -13.60
C ARG A 118 12.30 -8.33 -12.39
N ALA A 119 12.32 -7.03 -12.13
CA ALA A 119 13.00 -6.46 -10.98
C ALA A 119 12.47 -7.01 -9.64
N VAL A 120 11.15 -7.18 -9.51
CA VAL A 120 10.51 -7.81 -8.34
C VAL A 120 10.96 -9.27 -8.20
N ARG A 121 10.92 -10.04 -9.30
CA ARG A 121 11.35 -11.44 -9.30
C ARG A 121 12.82 -11.59 -8.91
N ASP A 122 13.71 -10.86 -9.57
CA ASP A 122 15.15 -10.92 -9.32
C ASP A 122 15.45 -10.54 -7.84
N SER A 123 14.75 -9.53 -7.29
CA SER A 123 14.88 -9.16 -5.88
C SER A 123 14.45 -10.28 -4.93
N ALA A 124 13.39 -11.00 -5.24
CA ALA A 124 12.91 -12.12 -4.44
C ALA A 124 13.86 -13.33 -4.52
N GLU A 125 14.34 -13.67 -5.71
CA GLU A 125 15.32 -14.75 -5.93
C GLU A 125 16.62 -14.47 -5.18
N HIS A 126 17.14 -13.25 -5.27
CA HIS A 126 18.30 -12.81 -4.51
C HIS A 126 18.07 -12.80 -3.00
N ALA A 127 16.83 -12.64 -2.56
CA ALA A 127 16.44 -12.76 -1.16
C ALA A 127 16.26 -14.22 -0.68
N GLY A 128 16.45 -15.22 -1.58
CA GLY A 128 16.41 -16.63 -1.26
C GLY A 128 15.12 -17.37 -1.70
N ALA A 129 14.31 -16.75 -2.56
CA ALA A 129 13.17 -17.45 -3.17
C ALA A 129 13.68 -18.47 -4.19
N LYS A 130 13.09 -19.69 -4.15
CA LYS A 130 13.32 -20.75 -5.14
C LYS A 130 12.26 -20.71 -6.24
N GLU A 131 11.05 -20.32 -5.86
CA GLU A 131 9.91 -20.20 -6.76
C GLU A 131 9.20 -18.89 -6.43
N VAL A 132 8.92 -18.08 -7.45
CA VAL A 132 8.28 -16.78 -7.33
C VAL A 132 7.08 -16.72 -8.25
N TRP A 133 5.93 -16.40 -7.66
CA TRP A 133 4.72 -16.01 -8.37
C TRP A 133 4.37 -14.57 -8.01
N MET A 134 3.64 -13.93 -8.90
CA MET A 134 3.13 -12.59 -8.67
C MET A 134 1.61 -12.59 -8.75
N ILE A 135 0.98 -11.66 -8.04
CA ILE A 135 -0.47 -11.43 -8.10
C ILE A 135 -0.71 -9.92 -8.16
N GLN A 136 -1.67 -9.48 -8.95
CA GLN A 136 -2.02 -8.07 -9.02
C GLN A 136 -2.71 -7.62 -7.74
N GLU A 137 -2.35 -6.43 -7.23
CA GLU A 137 -2.86 -5.86 -5.97
C GLU A 137 -4.39 -5.89 -5.87
N PRO A 138 -5.17 -5.38 -6.87
CA PRO A 138 -6.62 -5.39 -6.78
C PRO A 138 -7.21 -6.81 -6.79
N MET A 139 -6.58 -7.76 -7.50
CA MET A 139 -6.98 -9.17 -7.47
C MET A 139 -6.73 -9.78 -6.07
N ALA A 140 -5.56 -9.54 -5.50
CA ALA A 140 -5.24 -9.96 -4.15
C ALA A 140 -6.20 -9.32 -3.13
N ALA A 141 -6.50 -8.02 -3.26
CA ALA A 141 -7.45 -7.33 -2.40
C ALA A 141 -8.84 -7.98 -2.43
N ALA A 142 -9.36 -8.27 -3.64
CA ALA A 142 -10.66 -8.94 -3.82
C ALA A 142 -10.70 -10.31 -3.10
N ILE A 143 -9.69 -11.15 -3.33
CA ILE A 143 -9.55 -12.45 -2.66
C ILE A 143 -9.44 -12.26 -1.14
N GLY A 144 -8.69 -11.24 -0.70
CA GLY A 144 -8.46 -10.94 0.71
C GLY A 144 -9.72 -10.61 1.48
N ILE A 145 -10.61 -9.81 0.90
CA ILE A 145 -11.91 -9.43 1.49
C ILE A 145 -13.00 -10.49 1.28
N GLY A 146 -12.69 -11.59 0.58
CA GLY A 146 -13.59 -12.74 0.46
C GLY A 146 -14.48 -12.74 -0.77
N ILE A 147 -14.19 -11.90 -1.77
CA ILE A 147 -14.90 -11.96 -3.06
C ILE A 147 -14.49 -13.23 -3.80
N ASP A 148 -15.46 -13.95 -4.32
CA ASP A 148 -15.25 -15.09 -5.21
C ASP A 148 -14.98 -14.56 -6.63
N VAL A 149 -13.69 -14.44 -6.95
CA VAL A 149 -13.21 -13.85 -8.22
C VAL A 149 -13.46 -14.76 -9.44
N GLU A 150 -13.83 -16.04 -9.23
CA GLU A 150 -14.11 -17.00 -10.30
C GLU A 150 -15.51 -16.85 -10.87
N GLN A 151 -16.41 -16.19 -10.13
CA GLN A 151 -17.80 -16.00 -10.56
C GLN A 151 -17.90 -15.07 -11.78
N PRO A 152 -18.90 -15.28 -12.65
CA PRO A 152 -19.20 -14.37 -13.76
C PRO A 152 -19.96 -13.11 -13.28
N ILE A 153 -19.53 -12.51 -12.18
CA ILE A 153 -20.13 -11.35 -11.55
C ILE A 153 -19.08 -10.26 -11.43
N GLY A 154 -19.37 -9.08 -11.99
CA GLY A 154 -18.48 -7.94 -11.94
C GLY A 154 -18.32 -7.39 -10.52
N SER A 155 -17.09 -7.38 -10.03
CA SER A 155 -16.72 -6.79 -8.73
C SER A 155 -15.73 -5.66 -8.94
N MET A 156 -16.04 -4.46 -8.45
CA MET A 156 -15.15 -3.31 -8.54
C MET A 156 -14.40 -3.10 -7.23
N ILE A 157 -13.08 -3.08 -7.33
CA ILE A 157 -12.16 -2.86 -6.22
C ILE A 157 -11.44 -1.53 -6.43
N ILE A 158 -11.33 -0.74 -5.37
CA ILE A 158 -10.46 0.44 -5.29
C ILE A 158 -9.50 0.19 -4.14
N ASP A 159 -8.24 -0.02 -4.46
CA ASP A 159 -7.16 -0.16 -3.47
C ASP A 159 -6.34 1.13 -3.43
N ILE A 160 -6.38 1.83 -2.31
CA ILE A 160 -5.67 3.11 -2.12
C ILE A 160 -4.50 2.87 -1.18
N GLY A 161 -3.35 2.62 -1.78
CA GLY A 161 -2.10 2.35 -1.08
C GLY A 161 -1.34 3.60 -0.62
N GLY A 162 -0.02 3.45 -0.46
CA GLY A 162 0.88 4.58 -0.19
C GLY A 162 1.26 5.35 -1.44
N GLY A 163 1.65 4.65 -2.51
CA GLY A 163 2.15 5.24 -3.76
C GLY A 163 1.13 5.31 -4.88
N THR A 164 0.22 4.35 -4.95
CA THR A 164 -0.76 4.19 -6.03
C THR A 164 -2.17 4.01 -5.52
N THR A 165 -3.14 4.37 -6.36
CA THR A 165 -4.53 3.93 -6.26
C THR A 165 -4.81 3.03 -7.44
N GLU A 166 -5.12 1.78 -7.15
CA GLU A 166 -5.47 0.75 -8.13
C GLU A 166 -7.00 0.57 -8.15
N ILE A 167 -7.58 0.70 -9.34
CA ILE A 167 -9.02 0.54 -9.55
C ILE A 167 -9.19 -0.56 -10.58
N ALA A 168 -9.90 -1.62 -10.25
CA ALA A 168 -10.11 -2.74 -11.17
C ALA A 168 -11.53 -3.29 -11.10
N VAL A 169 -12.03 -3.73 -12.24
CA VAL A 169 -13.24 -4.55 -12.35
C VAL A 169 -12.81 -5.98 -12.65
N ILE A 170 -13.21 -6.90 -11.80
CA ILE A 170 -12.80 -8.30 -11.77
C ILE A 170 -14.01 -9.18 -12.04
N ALA A 171 -13.86 -10.16 -12.93
CA ALA A 171 -14.82 -11.23 -13.18
C ALA A 171 -14.09 -12.43 -13.79
N LEU A 172 -14.56 -13.66 -13.56
CA LEU A 172 -14.06 -14.89 -14.19
C LEU A 172 -12.53 -15.04 -14.05
N SER A 173 -11.98 -14.80 -12.86
CA SER A 173 -10.55 -14.84 -12.53
C SER A 173 -9.68 -13.85 -13.33
N GLY A 174 -10.27 -12.84 -13.97
CA GLY A 174 -9.55 -11.85 -14.76
C GLY A 174 -9.86 -10.42 -14.34
N ILE A 175 -8.91 -9.52 -14.57
CA ILE A 175 -9.15 -8.08 -14.54
C ILE A 175 -9.66 -7.69 -15.93
N VAL A 176 -10.92 -7.23 -15.97
CA VAL A 176 -11.59 -6.88 -17.23
C VAL A 176 -11.23 -5.46 -17.66
N CYS A 177 -11.17 -4.54 -16.70
CA CYS A 177 -10.63 -3.20 -16.91
C CYS A 177 -9.99 -2.71 -15.63
N ASP A 178 -8.97 -1.86 -15.78
CA ASP A 178 -8.25 -1.27 -14.66
C ASP A 178 -7.84 0.17 -14.95
N GLN A 179 -7.59 0.90 -13.87
CA GLN A 179 -6.96 2.22 -13.85
C GLN A 179 -5.97 2.24 -12.69
N SER A 180 -4.73 2.62 -12.97
CA SER A 180 -3.71 2.86 -11.96
C SER A 180 -3.31 4.33 -11.99
N ILE A 181 -3.37 5.01 -10.85
CA ILE A 181 -2.95 6.40 -10.72
C ILE A 181 -1.96 6.57 -9.58
N LYS A 182 -0.99 7.47 -9.77
CA LYS A 182 0.04 7.81 -8.76
C LYS A 182 -0.44 8.88 -7.78
N THR A 183 -1.69 8.76 -7.34
CA THR A 183 -2.32 9.65 -6.35
C THR A 183 -2.84 8.80 -5.22
N ALA A 184 -2.15 8.81 -4.09
CA ALA A 184 -2.43 7.96 -2.94
C ALA A 184 -1.86 8.58 -1.65
N GLY A 185 -1.58 7.77 -0.63
CA GLY A 185 -1.16 8.23 0.70
C GLY A 185 0.04 9.17 0.73
N ASP A 186 1.05 8.97 -0.11
CA ASP A 186 2.25 9.82 -0.18
C ASP A 186 1.94 11.20 -0.79
N VAL A 187 1.03 11.25 -1.79
CA VAL A 187 0.56 12.52 -2.36
C VAL A 187 -0.26 13.28 -1.31
N PHE A 188 -1.11 12.59 -0.54
CA PHE A 188 -1.83 13.22 0.57
C PHE A 188 -0.88 13.83 1.60
N ASN A 189 0.21 13.13 1.94
CA ASN A 189 1.22 13.68 2.84
C ASN A 189 1.86 14.95 2.26
N GLN A 190 2.17 14.95 0.96
CA GLN A 190 2.74 16.12 0.28
C GLN A 190 1.76 17.30 0.27
N ASP A 191 0.47 17.06 0.00
CA ASP A 191 -0.57 18.10 0.06
C ASP A 191 -0.66 18.71 1.46
N ILE A 192 -0.59 17.89 2.51
CA ILE A 192 -0.57 18.36 3.90
C ILE A 192 0.69 19.18 4.18
N LEU A 193 1.89 18.73 3.77
CA LEU A 193 3.13 19.46 3.91
C LEU A 193 3.05 20.86 3.27
N ASP A 194 2.51 20.91 2.05
CA ASP A 194 2.35 22.14 1.31
C ASP A 194 1.29 23.08 1.92
N TYR A 195 0.19 22.52 2.43
CA TYR A 195 -0.84 23.25 3.15
C TYR A 195 -0.28 23.90 4.43
N MET A 196 0.43 23.12 5.26
CA MET A 196 1.05 23.61 6.49
C MET A 196 2.05 24.74 6.22
N ARG A 197 2.82 24.61 5.13
CA ARG A 197 3.76 25.64 4.71
C ARG A 197 3.06 26.92 4.29
N ARG A 198 2.01 26.81 3.45
CA ARG A 198 1.34 27.97 2.84
C ARG A 198 0.39 28.68 3.79
N GLN A 199 -0.40 27.94 4.56
CA GLN A 199 -1.45 28.50 5.40
C GLN A 199 -0.97 28.85 6.81
N HIS A 200 -0.05 28.05 7.35
CA HIS A 200 0.40 28.23 8.74
C HIS A 200 1.85 28.73 8.87
N ASN A 201 2.57 28.89 7.75
CA ASN A 201 4.02 29.20 7.74
C ASN A 201 4.81 28.21 8.61
N LEU A 202 4.38 26.95 8.65
CA LEU A 202 4.94 25.92 9.50
C LEU A 202 5.63 24.84 8.66
N LEU A 203 6.92 24.60 8.91
CA LEU A 203 7.67 23.50 8.33
C LEU A 203 7.56 22.28 9.24
N ILE A 204 7.03 21.20 8.69
CA ILE A 204 6.92 19.88 9.34
C ILE A 204 7.57 18.82 8.47
N GLY A 205 7.88 17.64 9.04
CA GLY A 205 8.41 16.49 8.30
C GLY A 205 7.30 15.54 7.81
N GLU A 206 7.67 14.61 6.91
CA GLU A 206 6.76 13.60 6.34
C GLU A 206 6.02 12.79 7.42
N ARG A 207 6.72 12.40 8.48
CA ARG A 207 6.13 11.65 9.60
C ARG A 207 5.03 12.46 10.32
N SER A 208 5.19 13.78 10.40
CA SER A 208 4.17 14.64 11.00
C SER A 208 2.97 14.80 10.08
N ALA A 209 3.18 14.91 8.76
CA ALA A 209 2.12 14.92 7.77
C ALA A 209 1.31 13.61 7.78
N GLU A 210 1.97 12.47 7.84
CA GLU A 210 1.31 11.15 7.97
C GLU A 210 0.43 11.08 9.23
N ARG A 211 0.93 11.57 10.37
CA ARG A 211 0.13 11.63 11.60
C ARG A 211 -1.08 12.55 11.47
N ILE A 212 -0.93 13.73 10.88
CA ILE A 212 -2.05 14.64 10.63
C ILE A 212 -3.10 13.93 9.77
N LYS A 213 -2.68 13.24 8.71
CA LYS A 213 -3.57 12.46 7.85
C LYS A 213 -4.36 11.40 8.63
N ILE A 214 -3.69 10.65 9.50
CA ILE A 214 -4.32 9.60 10.32
C ILE A 214 -5.29 10.19 11.35
N GLU A 215 -4.88 11.23 12.06
CA GLU A 215 -5.63 11.78 13.20
C GLU A 215 -6.84 12.64 12.75
N VAL A 216 -6.63 13.52 11.76
CA VAL A 216 -7.63 14.49 11.32
C VAL A 216 -7.87 14.52 9.81
N GLY A 217 -7.31 13.57 9.04
CA GLY A 217 -7.53 13.48 7.60
C GLY A 217 -8.99 13.23 7.25
N ALA A 218 -9.49 13.97 6.27
CA ALA A 218 -10.87 13.86 5.77
C ALA A 218 -10.95 14.18 4.28
N ALA A 219 -11.92 13.60 3.60
CA ALA A 219 -12.26 13.89 2.21
C ALA A 219 -13.42 14.90 2.08
N LEU A 220 -14.08 15.22 3.19
CA LEU A 220 -15.19 16.17 3.27
C LEU A 220 -14.92 17.18 4.39
N THR A 221 -15.28 18.44 4.15
CA THR A 221 -15.15 19.54 5.14
C THR A 221 -16.13 19.40 6.30
N GLU A 222 -17.28 18.77 6.06
CA GLU A 222 -18.30 18.46 7.06
C GLU A 222 -18.39 16.96 7.24
N LEU A 223 -18.13 16.49 8.46
CA LEU A 223 -18.19 15.09 8.84
C LEU A 223 -19.33 14.88 9.83
N GLU A 224 -19.97 13.72 9.78
CA GLU A 224 -20.96 13.30 10.78
C GLU A 224 -20.35 13.22 12.20
N PHE A 225 -19.10 12.72 12.28
CA PHE A 225 -18.31 12.68 13.49
C PHE A 225 -16.99 13.38 13.23
N THR A 226 -16.87 14.61 13.72
CA THR A 226 -15.65 15.41 13.59
C THR A 226 -14.63 14.99 14.67
N PRO A 227 -13.41 14.56 14.30
CA PRO A 227 -12.38 14.29 15.28
C PRO A 227 -11.95 15.57 16.00
N PRO A 228 -11.39 15.47 17.22
CA PRO A 228 -10.83 16.63 17.91
C PRO A 228 -9.64 17.21 17.13
N ASP A 229 -9.42 18.51 17.26
CA ASP A 229 -8.29 19.19 16.65
C ASP A 229 -6.96 18.54 17.04
N TYR A 230 -6.06 18.42 16.11
CA TYR A 230 -4.75 17.79 16.32
C TYR A 230 -3.65 18.82 16.51
N GLU A 231 -2.85 18.68 17.58
CA GLU A 231 -1.69 19.54 17.84
C GLU A 231 -0.48 19.12 17.01
N VAL A 232 -0.01 20.05 16.17
CA VAL A 232 1.14 19.87 15.29
C VAL A 232 2.29 20.75 15.74
N ARG A 233 3.48 20.14 15.82
CA ARG A 233 4.73 20.82 16.16
C ARG A 233 5.62 20.91 14.92
N GLY A 234 6.16 22.09 14.66
CA GLY A 234 7.06 22.33 13.55
C GLY A 234 7.93 23.54 13.77
N ARG A 235 8.66 23.94 12.74
CA ARG A 235 9.47 25.16 12.75
C ARG A 235 8.73 26.28 12.01
N ASP A 236 8.52 27.40 12.67
CA ASP A 236 7.98 28.60 12.02
C ASP A 236 8.93 29.12 10.95
N LEU A 237 8.42 29.31 9.74
CA LEU A 237 9.25 29.71 8.59
C LEU A 237 9.71 31.18 8.65
N MET A 238 8.97 32.03 9.38
CA MET A 238 9.29 33.46 9.49
C MET A 238 10.36 33.70 10.55
N THR A 239 10.26 33.03 11.69
CA THR A 239 11.13 33.25 12.86
C THR A 239 12.21 32.19 13.03
N GLY A 240 12.05 31.03 12.40
CA GLY A 240 12.92 29.86 12.61
C GLY A 240 12.71 29.12 13.93
N ILE A 241 11.81 29.59 14.79
CA ILE A 241 11.57 29.09 16.13
C ILE A 241 10.57 27.90 16.12
N PRO A 242 10.72 26.89 17.01
CA PRO A 242 9.69 25.86 17.17
C PRO A 242 8.33 26.47 17.53
N LYS A 243 7.28 25.98 16.87
CA LYS A 243 5.90 26.45 17.06
C LYS A 243 4.94 25.28 17.12
N VAL A 244 3.86 25.45 17.87
CA VAL A 244 2.76 24.50 17.98
C VAL A 244 1.49 25.15 17.46
N ILE A 245 0.74 24.45 16.64
CA ILE A 245 -0.58 24.89 16.15
C ILE A 245 -1.59 23.75 16.28
N LYS A 246 -2.88 24.09 16.24
CA LYS A 246 -3.97 23.12 16.12
C LYS A 246 -4.44 23.09 14.67
N VAL A 247 -4.75 21.90 14.18
CA VAL A 247 -5.22 21.65 12.80
C VAL A 247 -6.53 20.88 12.87
N THR A 248 -7.51 21.30 12.09
CA THR A 248 -8.84 20.72 12.04
C THR A 248 -8.99 19.74 10.86
N SER A 249 -9.95 18.84 10.93
CA SER A 249 -10.28 17.95 9.80
C SER A 249 -10.78 18.70 8.57
N SER A 250 -11.49 19.80 8.77
CA SER A 250 -11.98 20.66 7.66
C SER A 250 -10.81 21.30 6.88
N GLU A 251 -9.76 21.76 7.58
CA GLU A 251 -8.56 22.30 6.92
C GLU A 251 -7.85 21.22 6.11
N ILE A 252 -7.75 19.99 6.64
CA ILE A 252 -7.10 18.91 5.91
C ILE A 252 -7.95 18.43 4.74
N ALA A 253 -9.27 18.43 4.85
CA ALA A 253 -10.16 18.14 3.71
C ALA A 253 -9.93 19.15 2.55
N ILE A 254 -9.75 20.43 2.86
CA ILE A 254 -9.41 21.46 1.85
C ILE A 254 -8.03 21.17 1.24
N ALA A 255 -7.06 20.78 2.05
CA ALA A 255 -5.71 20.45 1.57
C ALA A 255 -5.72 19.28 0.58
N LEU A 256 -6.53 18.24 0.85
CA LEU A 256 -6.59 17.00 0.08
C LEU A 256 -7.55 17.05 -1.12
N ASP A 257 -8.39 18.08 -1.23
CA ASP A 257 -9.51 18.12 -2.17
C ASP A 257 -9.11 17.79 -3.62
N LYS A 258 -8.01 18.39 -4.11
CA LYS A 258 -7.53 18.18 -5.48
C LYS A 258 -7.07 16.73 -5.73
N SER A 259 -6.44 16.12 -4.75
CA SER A 259 -5.93 14.75 -4.88
C SER A 259 -7.06 13.73 -4.75
N VAL A 260 -8.04 13.99 -3.89
CA VAL A 260 -9.25 13.17 -3.81
C VAL A 260 -10.07 13.27 -5.10
N ALA A 261 -10.19 14.48 -5.69
CA ALA A 261 -10.89 14.66 -6.97
C ALA A 261 -10.26 13.84 -8.12
N LYS A 262 -8.93 13.67 -8.13
CA LYS A 262 -8.26 12.79 -9.13
C LYS A 262 -8.64 11.32 -8.95
N ILE A 263 -8.82 10.88 -7.71
CA ILE A 263 -9.30 9.51 -7.45
C ILE A 263 -10.74 9.36 -7.95
N GLU A 264 -11.62 10.35 -7.69
CA GLU A 264 -13.00 10.36 -8.21
C GLU A 264 -13.01 10.24 -9.74
N GLU A 265 -12.19 11.03 -10.43
CA GLU A 265 -12.08 11.00 -11.90
C GLU A 265 -11.63 9.63 -12.41
N ALA A 266 -10.64 9.00 -11.74
CA ALA A 266 -10.16 7.68 -12.11
C ALA A 266 -11.23 6.59 -11.90
N VAL A 267 -12.02 6.69 -10.82
CA VAL A 267 -13.15 5.79 -10.56
C VAL A 267 -14.22 5.93 -11.64
N LEU A 268 -14.62 7.16 -12.00
CA LEU A 268 -15.59 7.40 -13.06
C LEU A 268 -15.08 6.86 -14.40
N LYS A 269 -13.81 7.04 -14.71
CA LYS A 269 -13.21 6.53 -15.94
C LYS A 269 -13.21 5.00 -15.99
N ALA A 270 -12.93 4.34 -14.87
CA ALA A 270 -13.01 2.87 -14.78
C ALA A 270 -14.45 2.37 -14.99
N LEU A 271 -15.44 3.06 -14.44
CA LEU A 271 -16.86 2.74 -14.69
C LEU A 271 -17.26 2.97 -16.15
N GLU A 272 -16.77 4.04 -16.79
CA GLU A 272 -17.07 4.38 -18.18
C GLU A 272 -16.57 3.31 -19.17
N ILE A 273 -15.38 2.74 -18.91
CA ILE A 273 -14.78 1.70 -19.77
C ILE A 273 -15.25 0.29 -19.42
N SER A 274 -16.02 0.13 -18.34
CA SER A 274 -16.53 -1.18 -17.94
C SER A 274 -17.60 -1.69 -18.90
N PRO A 275 -17.61 -2.99 -19.25
CA PRO A 275 -18.69 -3.59 -20.02
C PRO A 275 -20.06 -3.38 -19.36
N PRO A 276 -21.14 -3.14 -20.11
CA PRO A 276 -22.47 -2.85 -19.57
C PRO A 276 -22.99 -3.90 -18.58
N GLU A 277 -22.76 -5.18 -18.84
CA GLU A 277 -23.20 -6.27 -17.96
C GLU A 277 -22.48 -6.22 -16.60
N LEU A 278 -21.18 -5.97 -16.61
CA LEU A 278 -20.43 -5.82 -15.36
C LEU A 278 -20.77 -4.51 -14.61
N SER A 279 -21.16 -3.46 -15.36
CA SER A 279 -21.66 -2.23 -14.74
C SER A 279 -23.00 -2.46 -14.03
N ALA A 280 -23.85 -3.35 -14.53
CA ALA A 280 -25.09 -3.76 -13.85
C ALA A 280 -24.77 -4.51 -12.55
N ASP A 281 -23.79 -5.44 -12.58
CA ASP A 281 -23.35 -6.14 -11.37
C ASP A 281 -22.78 -5.16 -10.32
N ILE A 282 -21.96 -4.18 -10.74
CA ILE A 282 -21.40 -3.16 -9.85
C ILE A 282 -22.50 -2.27 -9.25
N TYR A 283 -23.56 -1.99 -10.01
CA TYR A 283 -24.72 -1.25 -9.49
C TYR A 283 -25.42 -2.00 -8.35
N GLU A 284 -25.54 -3.31 -8.45
CA GLU A 284 -26.17 -4.15 -7.43
C GLU A 284 -25.25 -4.40 -6.22
N ASN A 285 -23.97 -4.66 -6.47
CA ASN A 285 -23.02 -5.09 -5.44
C ASN A 285 -22.20 -3.95 -4.84
N GLY A 286 -22.21 -2.77 -5.45
CA GLY A 286 -21.40 -1.63 -5.02
C GLY A 286 -19.92 -1.75 -5.36
N ILE A 287 -19.13 -0.85 -4.79
CA ILE A 287 -17.69 -0.73 -4.97
C ILE A 287 -17.00 -1.01 -3.63
N HIS A 288 -15.93 -1.80 -3.65
CA HIS A 288 -15.18 -2.16 -2.45
C HIS A 288 -13.90 -1.31 -2.34
N LEU A 289 -13.73 -0.62 -1.19
CA LEU A 289 -12.54 0.16 -0.86
C LEU A 289 -11.59 -0.66 0.01
N THR A 290 -10.33 -0.71 -0.39
CA THR A 290 -9.21 -1.34 0.32
C THR A 290 -8.02 -0.41 0.42
N GLY A 291 -6.96 -0.87 1.09
CA GLY A 291 -5.76 -0.05 1.33
C GLY A 291 -5.93 0.98 2.45
N GLY A 292 -4.81 1.61 2.82
CA GLY A 292 -4.79 2.59 3.92
C GLY A 292 -5.61 3.85 3.63
N GLY A 293 -5.71 4.24 2.36
CA GLY A 293 -6.48 5.41 1.93
C GLY A 293 -8.00 5.23 2.09
N ALA A 294 -8.49 3.98 2.12
CA ALA A 294 -9.90 3.69 2.41
C ALA A 294 -10.35 4.19 3.81
N LEU A 295 -9.39 4.39 4.72
CA LEU A 295 -9.63 4.92 6.06
C LEU A 295 -9.75 6.46 6.12
N LEU A 296 -9.55 7.17 5.00
CA LEU A 296 -9.73 8.61 4.96
C LEU A 296 -11.20 8.96 5.19
N ARG A 297 -11.48 9.70 6.26
CA ARG A 297 -12.85 9.98 6.73
C ARG A 297 -13.70 10.64 5.65
N GLY A 298 -14.86 10.08 5.38
CA GLY A 298 -15.82 10.61 4.41
C GLY A 298 -15.47 10.35 2.93
N LEU A 299 -14.40 9.61 2.65
CA LEU A 299 -14.05 9.25 1.27
C LEU A 299 -15.12 8.35 0.64
N ASP A 300 -15.64 7.40 1.39
CA ASP A 300 -16.76 6.54 1.02
C ASP A 300 -18.00 7.35 0.64
N LYS A 301 -18.39 8.31 1.48
CA LYS A 301 -19.53 9.20 1.24
C LYS A 301 -19.31 10.08 0.01
N ARG A 302 -18.09 10.63 -0.15
CA ARG A 302 -17.72 11.45 -1.29
C ARG A 302 -17.81 10.67 -2.60
N LEU A 303 -17.25 9.46 -2.64
CA LEU A 303 -17.35 8.57 -3.80
C LEU A 303 -18.79 8.14 -4.06
N ALA A 304 -19.57 7.81 -3.03
CA ALA A 304 -20.98 7.45 -3.19
C ALA A 304 -21.81 8.59 -3.80
N VAL A 305 -21.59 9.83 -3.39
CA VAL A 305 -22.25 11.01 -3.99
C VAL A 305 -21.87 11.16 -5.46
N LYS A 306 -20.60 10.94 -5.80
CA LYS A 306 -20.06 11.12 -7.14
C LYS A 306 -20.52 10.03 -8.11
N THR A 307 -20.48 8.78 -7.69
CA THR A 307 -20.80 7.61 -8.52
C THR A 307 -22.26 7.22 -8.51
N LYS A 308 -23.01 7.61 -7.48
CA LYS A 308 -24.37 7.15 -7.16
C LYS A 308 -24.46 5.66 -6.85
N LEU A 309 -23.34 5.05 -6.44
CA LEU A 309 -23.23 3.64 -6.09
C LEU A 309 -22.96 3.48 -4.59
N GLN A 310 -23.23 2.29 -4.06
CA GLN A 310 -22.84 1.92 -2.71
C GLN A 310 -21.33 1.74 -2.63
N ILE A 311 -20.73 2.20 -1.54
CA ILE A 311 -19.31 2.07 -1.29
C ILE A 311 -19.12 1.28 0.00
N HIS A 312 -18.38 0.18 -0.10
CA HIS A 312 -18.12 -0.73 1.01
C HIS A 312 -16.65 -0.64 1.41
N ILE A 313 -16.37 -0.12 2.61
CA ILE A 313 -15.02 -0.16 3.17
C ILE A 313 -14.78 -1.58 3.70
N ALA A 314 -13.67 -2.20 3.31
CA ALA A 314 -13.28 -3.51 3.84
C ALA A 314 -13.11 -3.45 5.37
N GLU A 315 -13.41 -4.55 6.07
CA GLU A 315 -13.31 -4.64 7.53
C GLU A 315 -11.87 -4.33 8.03
N ASP A 316 -10.86 -4.84 7.31
CA ASP A 316 -9.44 -4.56 7.59
C ASP A 316 -8.74 -4.18 6.27
N PRO A 317 -8.93 -2.93 5.81
CA PRO A 317 -8.51 -2.53 4.48
C PRO A 317 -6.98 -2.52 4.30
N LEU A 318 -6.23 -2.26 5.38
CA LEU A 318 -4.76 -2.27 5.38
C LEU A 318 -4.15 -3.64 5.11
N ARG A 319 -4.91 -4.72 5.38
CA ARG A 319 -4.40 -6.09 5.25
C ARG A 319 -5.13 -6.90 4.19
N ALA A 320 -6.01 -6.28 3.42
CA ALA A 320 -6.77 -6.96 2.37
C ALA A 320 -5.84 -7.63 1.35
N VAL A 321 -4.89 -6.89 0.80
CA VAL A 321 -3.92 -7.37 -0.20
C VAL A 321 -3.08 -8.52 0.34
N VAL A 322 -2.43 -8.37 1.48
CA VAL A 322 -1.57 -9.42 2.03
C VAL A 322 -2.35 -10.68 2.43
N ARG A 323 -3.61 -10.54 2.87
CA ARG A 323 -4.48 -11.70 3.15
C ARG A 323 -4.84 -12.47 1.90
N GLY A 324 -5.14 -11.79 0.80
CA GLY A 324 -5.39 -12.43 -0.49
C GLY A 324 -4.16 -13.14 -1.03
N THR A 325 -3.00 -12.49 -0.95
CA THR A 325 -1.72 -13.07 -1.30
C THR A 325 -1.41 -14.32 -0.45
N GLY A 326 -1.74 -14.26 0.85
CA GLY A 326 -1.63 -15.40 1.78
C GLY A 326 -2.56 -16.56 1.44
N LYS A 327 -3.78 -16.29 0.96
CA LYS A 327 -4.68 -17.32 0.45
C LYS A 327 -4.13 -17.96 -0.84
N ALA A 328 -3.62 -17.14 -1.76
CA ALA A 328 -3.08 -17.57 -3.04
C ALA A 328 -1.85 -18.49 -2.89
N ILE A 329 -0.91 -18.17 -1.96
CA ILE A 329 0.25 -19.06 -1.76
C ILE A 329 -0.10 -20.37 -1.08
N LYS A 330 -1.15 -20.40 -0.28
CA LYS A 330 -1.63 -21.60 0.41
C LYS A 330 -2.19 -22.63 -0.56
N ASP A 331 -2.85 -22.18 -1.61
CA ASP A 331 -3.41 -23.04 -2.67
C ASP A 331 -3.10 -22.48 -4.05
N ILE A 332 -1.82 -22.59 -4.45
CA ILE A 332 -1.34 -22.12 -5.77
C ILE A 332 -2.11 -22.78 -6.91
N GLN A 333 -2.60 -24.03 -6.73
CA GLN A 333 -3.32 -24.72 -7.79
C GLN A 333 -4.72 -24.13 -8.00
N ALA A 334 -5.45 -23.83 -6.91
CA ALA A 334 -6.75 -23.18 -6.99
C ALA A 334 -6.64 -21.77 -7.61
N PHE A 335 -5.61 -21.01 -7.23
CA PHE A 335 -5.40 -19.63 -7.71
C PHE A 335 -4.51 -19.52 -8.95
N ARG A 336 -4.22 -20.64 -9.65
CA ARG A 336 -3.32 -20.63 -10.82
C ARG A 336 -3.78 -19.67 -11.92
N GLY A 337 -5.08 -19.46 -12.07
CA GLY A 337 -5.67 -18.57 -13.09
C GLY A 337 -5.38 -17.08 -12.86
N VAL A 338 -5.09 -16.69 -11.62
CA VAL A 338 -4.82 -15.30 -11.22
C VAL A 338 -3.35 -15.03 -10.90
N LEU A 339 -2.52 -16.08 -10.84
CA LEU A 339 -1.09 -15.97 -10.57
C LEU A 339 -0.30 -15.79 -11.86
N LEU A 340 0.65 -14.87 -11.83
CA LEU A 340 1.59 -14.56 -12.91
C LEU A 340 2.95 -15.20 -12.59
N THR A 341 3.60 -15.77 -13.63
CA THR A 341 4.93 -16.37 -13.53
C THR A 341 5.98 -15.55 -14.25
#